data_2d53a18898b34ded84fee385e91d27e4
#
_entry.id   2d53a18898b34ded84fee385e91d27e4
#
_cell.length_a   1.000
_cell.length_b   1.000
_cell.length_c   1.000
_cell.angle_alpha   90.00
_cell.angle_beta   90.00
_cell.angle_gamma   90.00
#
_symmetry.space_group_name_H-M   'P 1'
#
loop_
_entity.id
_entity.type
_entity.pdbx_description
1 polymer ?
#
loop_
_entity_poly.entity_id
_entity_poly.type
_entity_poly.pdbx_seq_one_letter_code
_entity_poly.pdbx_strand_id
1 'polypeptide(L)'
;MAGGGSAGLAGAPQAGGGGGAPGGAPGAAGGAGDDGTTVDPGSEGDGLRVVPQPFVAAPETTKQDGVPHGKVFKFTIAGGSSPRYPKAPNREVNVYVPTQYVKGSPAPVMVVQDGNNYFGFVTTLSNTLDNLINQKKLPPIVAVFANNGGGDAQGSERGLEYDTLSGKYAEWADQELLPRVESETATQLAEQAVTFTKDPDGRAALGGSSGGIASFMMAWFHPDLFRRVIGFSASFVAQESPKNPMYPYGAWNFHEDGPVKDDGGIINKTSPNKPIRVWLEAGTNDNNSNMSYPQYDIEYGNRRSQEKMAAKGYHVHLDIGTGAGHVDGGMIKRTLPEAMLWVWRGYSGGK
;
A
#
# COMPACT_ATOMS: atom_id res chain seq x y z
N MET A 1 -14.43 -26.71 -64.27
CA MET A 1 -13.12 -26.75 -64.92
C MET A 1 -12.12 -26.49 -63.86
N ALA A 2 -11.54 -27.51 -63.28
CA ALA A 2 -10.27 -28.11 -63.61
C ALA A 2 -9.12 -27.16 -63.22
N GLY A 3 -8.18 -27.50 -62.40
CA GLY A 3 -7.47 -28.59 -61.89
C GLY A 3 -6.46 -28.04 -60.87
N GLY A 4 -6.04 -28.65 -59.82
CA GLY A 4 -5.33 -29.91 -59.79
C GLY A 4 -3.82 -29.70 -59.67
N GLY A 5 -3.24 -30.13 -58.55
CA GLY A 5 -1.79 -30.15 -58.41
C GLY A 5 -1.31 -30.43 -56.98
N SER A 6 -1.24 -31.70 -56.65
CA SER A 6 -0.59 -32.29 -55.44
C SER A 6 0.89 -32.58 -55.73
N ALA A 7 1.68 -32.67 -54.70
CA ALA A 7 2.91 -33.47 -54.47
C ALA A 7 3.91 -32.65 -53.61
N GLY A 8 4.62 -33.16 -52.61
CA GLY A 8 4.92 -34.50 -52.22
C GLY A 8 5.82 -34.48 -50.99
N LEU A 9 5.76 -35.53 -50.28
CA LEU A 9 6.52 -35.94 -49.07
C LEU A 9 8.04 -36.10 -49.31
N ALA A 10 8.83 -35.78 -48.27
CA ALA A 10 10.05 -36.51 -47.87
C ALA A 10 10.74 -35.69 -46.78
N GLY A 11 11.21 -36.15 -45.63
CA GLY A 11 11.58 -37.43 -45.12
C GLY A 11 12.42 -37.09 -43.89
N ALA A 12 12.18 -37.67 -42.72
CA ALA A 12 13.02 -37.59 -41.55
C ALA A 12 14.32 -38.37 -41.73
N PRO A 13 15.32 -38.12 -40.92
CA PRO A 13 15.85 -39.20 -40.10
C PRO A 13 15.96 -38.89 -38.60
N GLN A 14 15.75 -39.96 -37.87
CA GLN A 14 15.96 -40.12 -36.44
C GLN A 14 17.42 -40.46 -36.08
N ALA A 15 17.67 -40.35 -34.77
CA ALA A 15 18.68 -40.97 -33.90
C ALA A 15 19.80 -40.02 -33.46
N GLY A 16 20.15 -39.92 -32.25
CA GLY A 16 20.33 -40.80 -31.17
C GLY A 16 20.77 -40.08 -29.88
N GLY A 17 20.47 -40.60 -28.83
CA GLY A 17 20.55 -40.61 -27.44
C GLY A 17 21.83 -40.14 -26.75
N GLY A 18 21.67 -39.72 -25.51
CA GLY A 18 22.74 -39.55 -24.56
C GLY A 18 22.28 -38.70 -23.37
N GLY A 19 22.05 -39.39 -22.25
CA GLY A 19 21.52 -38.86 -20.99
C GLY A 19 22.46 -37.95 -20.22
N GLY A 20 21.88 -37.30 -19.21
CA GLY A 20 22.60 -36.60 -18.14
C GLY A 20 21.77 -35.48 -17.54
N ALA A 21 20.92 -35.78 -16.54
CA ALA A 21 20.55 -34.82 -15.52
C ALA A 21 21.68 -34.78 -14.47
N PRO A 22 21.80 -33.81 -13.54
CA PRO A 22 20.74 -33.01 -12.96
C PRO A 22 21.08 -31.52 -12.71
N GLY A 23 20.06 -30.74 -12.47
CA GLY A 23 19.96 -29.79 -11.42
C GLY A 23 20.91 -28.59 -11.37
N GLY A 24 20.37 -27.45 -11.64
CA GLY A 24 20.88 -26.18 -11.22
C GLY A 24 19.73 -25.18 -11.25
N ALA A 25 19.19 -24.87 -10.09
CA ALA A 25 18.28 -23.72 -9.97
C ALA A 25 19.02 -22.46 -10.42
N PRO A 26 18.36 -21.57 -11.19
CA PRO A 26 18.95 -20.26 -11.48
C PRO A 26 19.01 -19.47 -10.18
N GLY A 27 20.21 -19.13 -9.76
CA GLY A 27 20.49 -18.25 -8.63
C GLY A 27 19.79 -16.91 -8.81
N ALA A 28 19.18 -16.43 -7.74
CA ALA A 28 18.64 -15.10 -7.62
C ALA A 28 19.73 -14.08 -7.99
N ALA A 29 19.44 -13.30 -9.03
CA ALA A 29 20.27 -12.16 -9.38
C ALA A 29 20.20 -11.16 -8.22
N GLY A 30 21.35 -10.85 -7.62
CA GLY A 30 21.53 -9.96 -6.52
C GLY A 30 20.93 -8.58 -6.81
N GLY A 31 19.97 -8.17 -6.01
CA GLY A 31 19.47 -6.81 -5.93
C GLY A 31 20.52 -5.91 -5.29
N ALA A 32 20.52 -4.66 -5.72
CA ALA A 32 21.38 -3.60 -5.23
C ALA A 32 21.18 -3.37 -3.73
N GLY A 33 22.31 -3.34 -3.00
CA GLY A 33 22.49 -2.69 -1.71
C GLY A 33 21.43 -2.94 -0.63
N ASP A 34 21.44 -4.13 -0.05
CA ASP A 34 20.93 -4.36 1.29
C ASP A 34 21.94 -3.77 2.29
N ASP A 35 21.54 -2.71 2.99
CA ASP A 35 22.35 -2.09 4.06
C ASP A 35 22.35 -2.93 5.37
N GLY A 36 21.81 -4.13 5.33
CA GLY A 36 21.83 -5.08 6.45
C GLY A 36 20.78 -4.81 7.54
N THR A 37 19.82 -3.91 7.31
CA THR A 37 18.78 -3.56 8.32
C THR A 37 17.49 -4.35 8.14
N THR A 38 17.21 -4.86 6.94
CA THR A 38 15.99 -5.60 6.64
C THR A 38 16.30 -7.00 6.12
N VAL A 39 15.80 -7.99 6.81
CA VAL A 39 15.82 -9.39 6.35
C VAL A 39 14.51 -9.66 5.64
N ASP A 40 14.57 -10.31 4.46
CA ASP A 40 13.36 -10.79 3.79
C ASP A 40 12.55 -11.67 4.76
N PRO A 41 11.34 -11.24 5.15
CA PRO A 41 10.55 -11.97 6.14
C PRO A 41 9.93 -13.26 5.61
N GLY A 42 10.15 -13.60 4.34
CA GLY A 42 9.54 -14.71 3.66
C GLY A 42 8.05 -14.52 3.36
N SER A 43 7.44 -15.55 2.77
CA SER A 43 6.07 -15.54 2.24
C SER A 43 5.00 -15.95 3.27
N GLU A 44 5.33 -16.13 4.54
CA GLU A 44 4.35 -16.52 5.56
C GLU A 44 3.22 -15.49 5.66
N GLY A 45 1.97 -15.93 5.53
CA GLY A 45 0.77 -15.10 5.55
C GLY A 45 0.50 -14.35 4.24
N ASP A 46 1.26 -14.60 3.16
CA ASP A 46 0.91 -14.14 1.82
C ASP A 46 -0.33 -14.86 1.30
N GLY A 47 -1.06 -14.22 0.40
CA GLY A 47 -2.19 -14.83 -0.30
C GLY A 47 -3.53 -14.16 -0.01
N LEU A 48 -4.61 -14.90 -0.27
CA LEU A 48 -5.99 -14.43 -0.09
C LEU A 48 -6.64 -15.18 1.07
N ARG A 49 -7.31 -14.43 1.94
CA ARG A 49 -8.12 -14.98 3.04
C ARG A 49 -9.54 -14.41 2.98
N VAL A 50 -10.54 -15.26 3.22
CA VAL A 50 -11.92 -14.83 3.42
C VAL A 50 -12.19 -14.69 4.91
N VAL A 51 -12.66 -13.52 5.33
CA VAL A 51 -13.00 -13.20 6.73
C VAL A 51 -14.50 -13.19 6.88
N PRO A 52 -15.09 -14.16 7.60
CA PRO A 52 -16.55 -14.21 7.82
C PRO A 52 -16.98 -13.24 8.91
N GLN A 53 -18.26 -12.83 8.86
CA GLN A 53 -18.91 -12.16 9.99
C GLN A 53 -19.14 -13.13 11.17
N PRO A 54 -19.27 -12.63 12.43
CA PRO A 54 -19.16 -11.22 12.81
C PRO A 54 -17.70 -10.74 12.87
N PHE A 55 -17.47 -9.47 12.50
CA PHE A 55 -16.14 -8.85 12.63
C PHE A 55 -15.93 -8.40 14.08
N VAL A 56 -15.39 -9.29 14.91
CA VAL A 56 -15.08 -8.98 16.31
C VAL A 56 -13.82 -8.13 16.35
N ALA A 57 -13.92 -6.92 16.87
CA ALA A 57 -12.78 -6.02 16.99
C ALA A 57 -11.64 -6.64 17.82
N ALA A 58 -10.42 -6.58 17.31
CA ALA A 58 -9.24 -7.01 18.05
C ALA A 58 -9.01 -6.10 19.26
N PRO A 59 -8.62 -6.64 20.42
CA PRO A 59 -8.43 -5.84 21.65
C PRO A 59 -7.39 -4.73 21.46
N GLU A 60 -6.40 -4.92 20.63
CA GLU A 60 -5.37 -3.92 20.34
C GLU A 60 -5.92 -2.65 19.69
N THR A 61 -7.11 -2.68 19.10
CA THR A 61 -7.72 -1.50 18.44
C THR A 61 -8.42 -0.56 19.43
N THR A 62 -8.47 -0.93 20.70
CA THR A 62 -9.07 -0.15 21.78
C THR A 62 -8.02 0.20 22.83
N LYS A 63 -8.28 1.29 23.56
CA LYS A 63 -7.42 1.70 24.68
C LYS A 63 -7.41 0.60 25.74
N GLN A 64 -6.20 0.20 26.18
CA GLN A 64 -6.00 -0.81 27.19
C GLN A 64 -5.43 -0.19 28.48
N ASP A 65 -5.93 -0.63 29.64
CA ASP A 65 -5.43 -0.18 30.93
C ASP A 65 -3.96 -0.62 31.14
N GLY A 66 -3.17 0.28 31.72
CA GLY A 66 -1.74 0.03 31.99
C GLY A 66 -0.83 0.10 30.75
N VAL A 67 -1.36 0.36 29.55
CA VAL A 67 -0.57 0.60 28.35
C VAL A 67 -0.24 2.09 28.25
N PRO A 68 1.05 2.48 28.11
CA PRO A 68 1.41 3.87 27.87
C PRO A 68 0.86 4.36 26.53
N HIS A 69 0.20 5.53 26.54
CA HIS A 69 -0.38 6.11 25.34
C HIS A 69 0.53 7.19 24.76
N GLY A 70 0.75 7.10 23.43
CA GLY A 70 1.46 8.12 22.68
C GLY A 70 0.70 9.45 22.67
N LYS A 71 1.39 10.50 22.25
CA LYS A 71 0.82 11.84 22.12
C LYS A 71 0.27 12.03 20.69
N VAL A 72 -0.95 12.54 20.61
CA VAL A 72 -1.52 13.00 19.34
C VAL A 72 -1.63 14.51 19.39
N PHE A 73 -1.04 15.20 18.42
CA PHE A 73 -1.20 16.65 18.25
C PHE A 73 -1.52 16.96 16.79
N LYS A 74 -1.94 18.19 16.54
CA LYS A 74 -2.27 18.62 15.17
C LYS A 74 -1.67 19.96 14.81
N PHE A 75 -1.46 20.15 13.51
CA PHE A 75 -1.09 21.43 12.92
C PHE A 75 -1.71 21.58 11.54
N THR A 76 -1.57 22.76 10.95
CA THR A 76 -2.11 23.06 9.62
C THR A 76 -0.99 23.45 8.66
N ILE A 77 -0.97 22.81 7.50
CA ILE A 77 -0.21 23.28 6.33
C ILE A 77 -1.09 24.30 5.61
N ALA A 78 -0.59 25.52 5.41
CA ALA A 78 -1.34 26.56 4.76
C ALA A 78 -1.67 26.21 3.30
N GLY A 79 -2.88 26.53 2.89
CA GLY A 79 -3.32 26.33 1.50
C GLY A 79 -2.45 27.10 0.52
N GLY A 80 -2.22 26.54 -0.65
CA GLY A 80 -1.37 27.12 -1.68
C GLY A 80 0.13 27.13 -1.39
N SER A 81 0.56 26.62 -0.23
CA SER A 81 1.99 26.60 0.14
C SER A 81 2.79 25.45 -0.49
N SER A 82 2.10 24.44 -1.01
CA SER A 82 2.75 23.28 -1.65
C SER A 82 3.14 23.59 -3.10
N PRO A 83 4.42 23.51 -3.47
CA PRO A 83 4.84 23.60 -4.88
C PRO A 83 4.23 22.50 -5.75
N ARG A 84 3.99 21.33 -5.18
CA ARG A 84 3.41 20.19 -5.91
C ARG A 84 1.90 20.29 -6.07
N TYR A 85 1.22 20.83 -5.06
CA TYR A 85 -0.24 20.96 -5.01
C TYR A 85 -0.64 22.41 -4.66
N PRO A 86 -0.38 23.38 -5.58
CA PRO A 86 -0.53 24.81 -5.30
C PRO A 86 -1.98 25.25 -5.14
N LYS A 87 -2.95 24.39 -5.50
CA LYS A 87 -4.38 24.68 -5.34
C LYS A 87 -4.98 24.01 -4.11
N ALA A 88 -4.22 23.17 -3.40
CA ALA A 88 -4.72 22.53 -2.19
C ALA A 88 -5.11 23.58 -1.14
N PRO A 89 -6.26 23.43 -0.45
CA PRO A 89 -6.66 24.29 0.65
C PRO A 89 -5.79 24.05 1.89
N ASN A 90 -6.11 24.74 2.99
CA ASN A 90 -5.51 24.44 4.28
C ASN A 90 -5.67 22.94 4.59
N ARG A 91 -4.55 22.32 4.97
CA ARG A 91 -4.49 20.89 5.22
C ARG A 91 -4.18 20.62 6.70
N GLU A 92 -5.13 20.04 7.42
CA GLU A 92 -4.88 19.57 8.78
C GLU A 92 -4.05 18.28 8.73
N VAL A 93 -3.07 18.18 9.62
CA VAL A 93 -2.22 17.02 9.83
C VAL A 93 -2.29 16.65 11.30
N ASN A 94 -2.67 15.41 11.61
CA ASN A 94 -2.57 14.84 12.94
C ASN A 94 -1.29 14.00 13.01
N VAL A 95 -0.58 14.04 14.13
CA VAL A 95 0.67 13.30 14.32
C VAL A 95 0.58 12.54 15.64
N TYR A 96 0.74 11.23 15.56
CA TYR A 96 0.90 10.36 16.72
C TYR A 96 2.39 10.06 16.93
N VAL A 97 2.88 10.33 18.14
CA VAL A 97 4.25 9.99 18.57
C VAL A 97 4.17 9.03 19.75
N PRO A 98 4.67 7.79 19.65
CA PRO A 98 4.61 6.83 20.74
C PRO A 98 5.48 7.25 21.92
N THR A 99 5.06 6.90 23.14
CA THR A 99 5.81 7.22 24.37
C THR A 99 7.21 6.61 24.37
N GLN A 100 7.38 5.48 23.69
CA GLN A 100 8.64 4.75 23.61
C GLN A 100 9.63 5.33 22.58
N TYR A 101 9.22 6.34 21.81
CA TYR A 101 10.14 6.99 20.87
C TYR A 101 11.26 7.72 21.63
N VAL A 102 12.49 7.49 21.22
CA VAL A 102 13.68 8.13 21.79
C VAL A 102 14.17 9.23 20.85
N LYS A 103 14.20 10.47 21.33
CA LYS A 103 14.68 11.62 20.60
C LYS A 103 16.09 11.37 20.03
N GLY A 104 16.28 11.68 18.77
CA GLY A 104 17.54 11.48 18.06
C GLY A 104 17.70 10.11 17.39
N SER A 105 16.81 9.16 17.67
CA SER A 105 16.76 7.90 16.91
C SER A 105 15.98 8.11 15.61
N PRO A 106 16.40 7.48 14.47
CA PRO A 106 15.61 7.51 13.26
C PRO A 106 14.25 6.83 13.46
N ALA A 107 13.14 7.60 13.41
CA ALA A 107 11.79 7.09 13.62
C ALA A 107 11.27 6.37 12.37
N PRO A 108 10.80 5.12 12.47
CA PRO A 108 9.97 4.56 11.42
C PRO A 108 8.65 5.32 11.32
N VAL A 109 8.11 5.44 10.11
CA VAL A 109 6.93 6.27 9.86
C VAL A 109 5.86 5.55 9.05
N MET A 110 4.60 5.81 9.40
CA MET A 110 3.45 5.46 8.58
C MET A 110 2.69 6.74 8.19
N VAL A 111 2.62 7.03 6.89
CA VAL A 111 1.80 8.11 6.34
C VAL A 111 0.40 7.57 6.08
N VAL A 112 -0.60 8.18 6.71
CA VAL A 112 -2.00 7.76 6.66
C VAL A 112 -2.81 8.78 5.89
N GLN A 113 -3.48 8.33 4.84
CA GLN A 113 -4.30 9.14 3.97
C GLN A 113 -5.65 9.49 4.63
N ASP A 114 -6.26 10.60 4.20
CA ASP A 114 -7.54 11.09 4.74
C ASP A 114 -7.49 11.30 6.27
N GLY A 115 -6.46 12.02 6.72
CA GLY A 115 -6.05 12.17 8.13
C GLY A 115 -7.01 12.96 9.02
N ASN A 116 -8.16 13.43 8.50
CA ASN A 116 -9.23 14.09 9.27
C ASN A 116 -10.08 13.12 10.10
N ASN A 117 -9.61 11.90 10.28
CA ASN A 117 -10.33 10.82 10.96
C ASN A 117 -11.61 10.35 10.22
N TYR A 118 -11.70 10.60 8.91
CA TYR A 118 -12.87 10.23 8.09
C TYR A 118 -13.24 8.75 8.23
N PHE A 119 -12.23 7.87 8.25
CA PHE A 119 -12.41 6.43 8.47
C PHE A 119 -12.11 5.99 9.91
N GLY A 120 -11.97 6.90 10.86
CA GLY A 120 -11.63 6.58 12.26
C GLY A 120 -10.17 6.12 12.45
N PHE A 121 -9.30 6.31 11.47
CA PHE A 121 -7.91 5.82 11.51
C PHE A 121 -7.11 6.41 12.65
N VAL A 122 -7.26 7.70 12.96
CA VAL A 122 -6.46 8.35 14.02
C VAL A 122 -6.57 7.58 15.34
N THR A 123 -7.80 7.32 15.80
CA THR A 123 -8.02 6.63 17.07
C THR A 123 -7.66 5.16 17.00
N THR A 124 -8.15 4.44 15.97
CA THR A 124 -7.96 2.99 15.84
C THR A 124 -6.49 2.63 15.67
N LEU A 125 -5.76 3.34 14.82
CA LEU A 125 -4.34 3.08 14.59
C LEU A 125 -3.48 3.50 15.78
N SER A 126 -3.76 4.64 16.42
CA SER A 126 -3.00 5.06 17.63
C SER A 126 -3.11 4.03 18.74
N ASN A 127 -4.33 3.54 19.03
CA ASN A 127 -4.52 2.47 20.01
C ASN A 127 -3.77 1.19 19.63
N THR A 128 -3.85 0.81 18.34
CA THR A 128 -3.15 -0.38 17.83
C THR A 128 -1.64 -0.25 18.01
N LEU A 129 -1.07 0.91 17.70
CA LEU A 129 0.34 1.20 17.88
C LEU A 129 0.73 1.17 19.36
N ASP A 130 -0.02 1.84 20.23
CA ASP A 130 0.23 1.81 21.68
C ASP A 130 0.34 0.37 22.21
N ASN A 131 -0.64 -0.46 21.87
CA ASN A 131 -0.72 -1.84 22.34
C ASN A 131 0.42 -2.71 21.74
N LEU A 132 0.64 -2.67 20.44
CA LEU A 132 1.63 -3.52 19.79
C LEU A 132 3.08 -3.10 20.12
N ILE A 133 3.35 -1.80 20.28
CA ILE A 133 4.65 -1.29 20.72
C ILE A 133 4.90 -1.67 22.19
N ASN A 134 3.89 -1.54 23.08
CA ASN A 134 4.00 -1.98 24.48
C ASN A 134 4.24 -3.49 24.58
N GLN A 135 3.65 -4.30 23.70
CA GLN A 135 3.89 -5.74 23.58
C GLN A 135 5.24 -6.07 22.95
N LYS A 136 6.04 -5.08 22.54
CA LYS A 136 7.33 -5.25 21.83
C LYS A 136 7.22 -6.02 20.52
N LYS A 137 6.04 -5.99 19.90
CA LYS A 137 5.78 -6.62 18.61
C LYS A 137 6.04 -5.69 17.42
N LEU A 138 6.05 -4.36 17.66
CA LEU A 138 6.40 -3.34 16.69
C LEU A 138 7.43 -2.37 17.27
N PRO A 139 8.28 -1.76 16.44
CA PRO A 139 9.13 -0.65 16.84
C PRO A 139 8.29 0.60 17.13
N PRO A 140 8.87 1.67 17.72
CA PRO A 140 8.18 2.93 17.99
C PRO A 140 7.84 3.70 16.70
N ILE A 141 6.80 3.29 15.99
CA ILE A 141 6.35 3.88 14.72
C ILE A 141 5.62 5.20 15.00
N VAL A 142 6.02 6.27 14.32
CA VAL A 142 5.28 7.54 14.27
C VAL A 142 4.24 7.46 13.16
N ALA A 143 2.98 7.83 13.45
CA ALA A 143 1.95 7.90 12.42
C ALA A 143 1.62 9.36 12.08
N VAL A 144 1.59 9.67 10.78
CA VAL A 144 1.32 10.99 10.23
C VAL A 144 0.04 10.93 9.40
N PHE A 145 -1.03 11.49 9.92
CA PHE A 145 -2.36 11.47 9.31
C PHE A 145 -2.58 12.78 8.55
N ALA A 146 -2.41 12.75 7.25
CA ALA A 146 -2.53 13.92 6.40
C ALA A 146 -3.88 13.97 5.71
N ASN A 147 -4.61 15.10 5.85
CA ASN A 147 -5.80 15.35 5.06
C ASN A 147 -5.42 15.47 3.58
N ASN A 148 -6.36 15.10 2.72
CA ASN A 148 -6.24 15.32 1.28
C ASN A 148 -6.42 16.81 0.91
N GLY A 149 -6.21 17.11 -0.37
CA GLY A 149 -6.34 18.47 -0.93
C GLY A 149 -7.78 18.96 -1.13
N GLY A 150 -8.78 18.25 -0.59
CA GLY A 150 -10.18 18.65 -0.68
C GLY A 150 -10.95 18.03 -1.84
N GLY A 151 -12.26 17.90 -1.65
CA GLY A 151 -13.15 17.18 -2.54
C GLY A 151 -13.12 15.68 -2.29
N ASP A 152 -13.76 14.90 -3.16
CA ASP A 152 -13.91 13.46 -2.96
C ASP A 152 -13.22 12.62 -4.04
N ALA A 153 -13.54 12.83 -5.30
CA ALA A 153 -13.13 11.96 -6.41
C ALA A 153 -12.57 12.77 -7.59
N GLN A 154 -12.69 12.21 -8.77
CA GLN A 154 -12.19 12.79 -10.03
C GLN A 154 -12.58 14.27 -10.20
N GLY A 155 -11.62 15.08 -10.63
CA GLY A 155 -11.79 16.52 -10.82
C GLY A 155 -11.59 17.37 -9.58
N SER A 156 -11.41 16.76 -8.41
CA SER A 156 -11.05 17.41 -7.14
C SER A 156 -9.55 17.40 -6.89
N GLU A 157 -9.08 18.19 -5.92
CA GLU A 157 -7.66 18.11 -5.47
C GLU A 157 -7.36 16.75 -4.84
N ARG A 158 -8.31 16.11 -4.12
CA ARG A 158 -8.13 14.74 -3.62
C ARG A 158 -7.96 13.75 -4.77
N GLY A 159 -8.76 13.84 -5.83
CA GLY A 159 -8.59 13.01 -7.01
C GLY A 159 -7.23 13.24 -7.68
N LEU A 160 -6.79 14.51 -7.78
CA LEU A 160 -5.48 14.85 -8.32
C LEU A 160 -4.32 14.26 -7.51
N GLU A 161 -4.44 14.23 -6.19
CA GLU A 161 -3.43 13.67 -5.28
C GLU A 161 -3.42 12.15 -5.29
N TYR A 162 -4.60 11.53 -5.25
CA TYR A 162 -4.76 10.10 -4.94
C TYR A 162 -5.03 9.22 -6.15
N ASP A 163 -5.69 9.74 -7.21
CA ASP A 163 -6.09 8.95 -8.36
C ASP A 163 -5.21 9.18 -9.61
N THR A 164 -4.21 10.06 -9.51
CA THR A 164 -3.22 10.26 -10.57
C THR A 164 -2.13 9.17 -10.51
N LEU A 165 -1.95 8.41 -11.57
CA LEU A 165 -0.90 7.39 -11.66
C LEU A 165 0.48 8.04 -11.76
N SER A 166 1.06 8.38 -10.61
CA SER A 166 2.37 9.02 -10.50
C SER A 166 3.00 8.85 -9.13
N GLY A 167 4.30 9.12 -9.03
CA GLY A 167 5.04 9.19 -7.75
C GLY A 167 4.90 10.53 -7.01
N LYS A 168 4.20 11.49 -7.58
CA LYS A 168 4.16 12.88 -7.09
C LYS A 168 3.71 13.01 -5.64
N TYR A 169 2.78 12.15 -5.20
CA TYR A 169 2.29 12.17 -3.83
C TYR A 169 3.33 11.63 -2.83
N ALA A 170 4.13 10.62 -3.21
CA ALA A 170 5.25 10.16 -2.40
C ALA A 170 6.33 11.24 -2.26
N GLU A 171 6.65 11.93 -3.35
CA GLU A 171 7.60 13.06 -3.32
C GLU A 171 7.09 14.21 -2.43
N TRP A 172 5.79 14.54 -2.48
CA TRP A 172 5.17 15.51 -1.58
C TRP A 172 5.31 15.07 -0.12
N ALA A 173 5.02 13.81 0.17
CA ALA A 173 5.14 13.29 1.52
C ALA A 173 6.59 13.37 2.04
N ASP A 174 7.58 12.97 1.24
CA ASP A 174 9.00 12.99 1.65
C ASP A 174 9.58 14.41 1.76
N GLN A 175 9.25 15.30 0.83
CA GLN A 175 9.94 16.58 0.69
C GLN A 175 9.20 17.77 1.31
N GLU A 176 7.88 17.63 1.56
CA GLU A 176 7.07 18.70 2.11
C GLU A 176 6.42 18.32 3.44
N LEU A 177 5.73 17.16 3.50
CA LEU A 177 4.99 16.74 4.70
C LEU A 177 5.93 16.34 5.84
N LEU A 178 6.80 15.36 5.64
CA LEU A 178 7.64 14.80 6.71
C LEU A 178 8.61 15.84 7.30
N PRO A 179 9.30 16.69 6.52
CA PRO A 179 10.12 17.78 7.09
C PRO A 179 9.30 18.78 7.91
N ARG A 180 8.06 19.05 7.52
CA ARG A 180 7.16 19.91 8.30
C ARG A 180 6.79 19.25 9.62
N VAL A 181 6.51 17.95 9.65
CA VAL A 181 6.25 17.20 10.89
C VAL A 181 7.46 17.23 11.82
N GLU A 182 8.68 17.05 11.31
CA GLU A 182 9.90 17.17 12.12
C GLU A 182 10.01 18.54 12.79
N SER A 183 9.78 19.61 12.03
CA SER A 183 9.77 20.98 12.56
C SER A 183 8.68 21.19 13.62
N GLU A 184 7.48 20.70 13.39
CA GLU A 184 6.35 20.84 14.32
C GLU A 184 6.58 20.03 15.60
N THR A 185 7.14 18.80 15.51
CA THR A 185 7.47 18.02 16.70
C THR A 185 8.57 18.69 17.53
N ALA A 186 9.57 19.30 16.89
CA ALA A 186 10.60 20.06 17.58
C ALA A 186 10.02 21.26 18.36
N THR A 187 8.97 21.87 17.83
CA THR A 187 8.30 23.03 18.48
C THR A 187 7.32 22.61 19.56
N GLN A 188 6.46 21.61 19.30
CA GLN A 188 5.35 21.25 20.17
C GLN A 188 5.68 20.12 21.16
N LEU A 189 6.66 19.28 20.85
CA LEU A 189 7.08 18.12 21.63
C LEU A 189 8.60 18.08 21.78
N ALA A 190 9.22 19.17 22.27
CA ALA A 190 10.67 19.34 22.28
C ALA A 190 11.47 18.13 22.81
N GLU A 191 10.95 17.45 23.86
CA GLU A 191 11.57 16.26 24.44
C GLU A 191 11.40 14.99 23.59
N GLN A 192 10.49 15.02 22.62
CA GLN A 192 10.21 13.95 21.66
C GLN A 192 10.27 14.46 20.21
N ALA A 193 11.11 15.46 19.93
CA ALA A 193 11.35 15.94 18.57
C ALA A 193 11.73 14.76 17.67
N VAL A 194 10.95 14.56 16.60
CA VAL A 194 11.09 13.42 15.71
C VAL A 194 12.09 13.72 14.60
N THR A 195 12.90 12.72 14.24
CA THR A 195 13.66 12.66 12.99
C THR A 195 13.31 11.36 12.30
N PHE A 196 12.81 11.43 11.07
CA PHE A 196 12.36 10.23 10.36
C PHE A 196 13.52 9.46 9.75
N THR A 197 13.42 8.14 9.76
CA THR A 197 14.33 7.27 9.01
C THR A 197 14.31 7.58 7.52
N LYS A 198 15.46 7.43 6.86
CA LYS A 198 15.58 7.47 5.38
C LYS A 198 15.56 6.07 4.77
N ASP A 199 15.56 5.03 5.60
CA ASP A 199 15.40 3.65 5.17
C ASP A 199 13.96 3.45 4.63
N PRO A 200 13.78 3.09 3.35
CA PRO A 200 12.44 2.88 2.78
C PRO A 200 11.69 1.70 3.40
N ASP A 201 12.38 0.73 4.01
CA ASP A 201 11.76 -0.36 4.78
C ASP A 201 11.22 0.11 6.14
N GLY A 202 11.70 1.23 6.64
CA GLY A 202 11.15 1.93 7.80
C GLY A 202 9.98 2.87 7.47
N ARG A 203 9.48 2.88 6.23
CA ARG A 203 8.43 3.80 5.78
C ARG A 203 7.26 3.07 5.15
N ALA A 204 6.06 3.33 5.69
CA ALA A 204 4.81 2.73 5.27
C ALA A 204 3.78 3.78 4.86
N ALA A 205 2.82 3.37 4.04
CA ALA A 205 1.64 4.16 3.70
C ALA A 205 0.36 3.35 3.95
N LEU A 206 -0.68 4.01 4.46
CA LEU A 206 -1.98 3.42 4.77
C LEU A 206 -3.11 4.32 4.28
N GLY A 207 -4.16 3.74 3.71
CA GLY A 207 -5.35 4.49 3.35
C GLY A 207 -6.54 3.64 2.95
N GLY A 208 -7.69 4.30 2.83
CA GLY A 208 -8.93 3.69 2.34
C GLY A 208 -9.36 4.28 0.99
N SER A 209 -10.01 3.48 0.15
CA SER A 209 -10.56 3.94 -1.13
C SER A 209 -9.46 4.54 -2.06
N SER A 210 -9.65 5.77 -2.55
CA SER A 210 -8.59 6.52 -3.26
C SER A 210 -7.34 6.68 -2.40
N GLY A 211 -7.45 6.84 -1.07
CA GLY A 211 -6.29 6.86 -0.17
C GLY A 211 -5.55 5.53 -0.14
N GLY A 212 -6.25 4.40 -0.32
CA GLY A 212 -5.66 3.07 -0.42
C GLY A 212 -4.82 2.91 -1.69
N ILE A 213 -5.35 3.34 -2.84
CA ILE A 213 -4.57 3.31 -4.08
C ILE A 213 -3.43 4.33 -4.07
N ALA A 214 -3.60 5.51 -3.46
CA ALA A 214 -2.51 6.46 -3.26
C ALA A 214 -1.37 5.84 -2.45
N SER A 215 -1.69 5.12 -1.37
CA SER A 215 -0.70 4.42 -0.55
C SER A 215 0.06 3.35 -1.35
N PHE A 216 -0.63 2.61 -2.21
CA PHE A 216 0.00 1.66 -3.13
C PHE A 216 0.91 2.38 -4.13
N MET A 217 0.45 3.46 -4.74
CA MET A 217 1.23 4.24 -5.71
C MET A 217 2.48 4.88 -5.09
N MET A 218 2.42 5.30 -3.82
CA MET A 218 3.61 5.80 -3.11
C MET A 218 4.74 4.77 -3.14
N ALA A 219 4.46 3.53 -2.80
CA ALA A 219 5.44 2.45 -2.82
C ALA A 219 5.77 1.97 -4.24
N TRP A 220 4.78 1.94 -5.13
CA TRP A 220 4.97 1.47 -6.49
C TRP A 220 5.90 2.37 -7.30
N PHE A 221 5.69 3.68 -7.26
CA PHE A 221 6.49 4.63 -8.03
C PHE A 221 7.77 5.05 -7.32
N HIS A 222 7.78 5.03 -5.98
CA HIS A 222 8.94 5.37 -5.15
C HIS A 222 9.27 4.30 -4.11
N PRO A 223 9.70 3.09 -4.55
CA PRO A 223 10.17 2.05 -3.64
C PRO A 223 11.50 2.41 -2.94
N ASP A 224 12.15 3.45 -3.39
CA ASP A 224 13.28 4.13 -2.75
C ASP A 224 12.87 5.01 -1.55
N LEU A 225 11.57 5.36 -1.44
CA LEU A 225 11.03 6.16 -0.34
C LEU A 225 10.10 5.38 0.58
N PHE A 226 9.25 4.49 0.02
CA PHE A 226 8.24 3.71 0.75
C PHE A 226 8.19 2.29 0.21
N ARG A 227 8.13 1.30 1.11
CA ARG A 227 8.05 -0.12 0.70
C ARG A 227 6.89 -0.90 1.30
N ARG A 228 6.18 -0.33 2.27
CA ARG A 228 5.13 -1.02 3.03
C ARG A 228 3.79 -0.34 2.82
N VAL A 229 2.77 -1.14 2.48
CA VAL A 229 1.44 -0.63 2.11
C VAL A 229 0.35 -1.37 2.85
N ILE A 230 -0.63 -0.60 3.37
CA ILE A 230 -1.93 -1.11 3.80
C ILE A 230 -3.02 -0.35 3.05
N GLY A 231 -3.82 -1.07 2.25
CA GLY A 231 -4.92 -0.51 1.46
C GLY A 231 -6.25 -1.15 1.84
N PHE A 232 -7.17 -0.36 2.36
CA PHE A 232 -8.55 -0.77 2.66
C PHE A 232 -9.47 -0.34 1.53
N SER A 233 -10.18 -1.29 0.89
CA SER A 233 -11.03 -1.01 -0.28
C SER A 233 -10.30 -0.17 -1.33
N ALA A 234 -9.02 -0.48 -1.60
CA ALA A 234 -8.17 0.35 -2.47
C ALA A 234 -8.76 0.44 -3.88
N SER A 235 -8.82 1.66 -4.43
CA SER A 235 -9.47 1.96 -5.71
C SER A 235 -8.64 1.49 -6.91
N PHE A 236 -8.39 0.18 -7.03
CA PHE A 236 -7.81 -0.43 -8.23
C PHE A 236 -8.84 -0.49 -9.38
N VAL A 237 -9.49 0.63 -9.67
CA VAL A 237 -10.63 0.76 -10.58
C VAL A 237 -10.37 1.83 -11.64
N ALA A 238 -11.24 1.90 -12.64
CA ALA A 238 -11.16 2.90 -13.71
C ALA A 238 -11.55 4.30 -13.21
N GLN A 239 -10.72 4.81 -12.30
CA GLN A 239 -10.82 6.14 -11.73
C GLN A 239 -9.47 6.84 -11.90
N GLU A 240 -9.50 8.05 -12.45
CA GLU A 240 -8.29 8.79 -12.78
C GLU A 240 -8.54 10.30 -12.79
N SER A 241 -7.58 11.05 -12.29
CA SER A 241 -7.64 12.51 -12.30
C SER A 241 -6.22 13.11 -12.30
N PRO A 242 -5.80 13.80 -13.38
CA PRO A 242 -6.49 13.96 -14.66
C PRO A 242 -6.38 12.70 -15.52
N LYS A 243 -7.18 12.63 -16.59
CA LYS A 243 -7.09 11.52 -17.57
C LYS A 243 -5.71 11.48 -18.23
N ASN A 244 -5.10 10.31 -18.23
CA ASN A 244 -3.79 10.05 -18.82
C ASN A 244 -3.94 9.09 -20.01
N PRO A 245 -3.62 9.52 -21.26
CA PRO A 245 -3.72 8.63 -22.42
C PRO A 245 -2.88 7.36 -22.32
N MET A 246 -1.81 7.36 -21.53
CA MET A 246 -0.96 6.17 -21.30
C MET A 246 -1.66 5.15 -20.39
N TYR A 247 -2.53 5.59 -19.51
CA TYR A 247 -3.28 4.78 -18.56
C TYR A 247 -4.76 5.17 -18.58
N PRO A 248 -5.48 4.88 -19.67
CA PRO A 248 -6.81 5.43 -19.91
C PRO A 248 -7.88 4.93 -18.96
N TYR A 249 -7.56 3.94 -18.13
CA TYR A 249 -8.43 3.38 -17.11
C TYR A 249 -7.88 3.63 -15.69
N GLY A 250 -6.98 4.58 -15.49
CA GLY A 250 -6.45 4.92 -14.18
C GLY A 250 -5.84 3.71 -13.47
N ALA A 251 -6.15 3.52 -12.19
CA ALA A 251 -5.57 2.45 -11.39
C ALA A 251 -6.02 1.03 -11.79
N TRP A 252 -7.08 0.87 -12.56
CA TRP A 252 -7.42 -0.38 -13.23
C TRP A 252 -6.26 -0.90 -14.10
N ASN A 253 -5.49 0.01 -14.71
CA ASN A 253 -4.35 -0.36 -15.53
C ASN A 253 -3.18 -1.01 -14.75
N PHE A 254 -3.22 -1.08 -13.43
CA PHE A 254 -2.25 -1.90 -12.71
C PHE A 254 -2.40 -3.38 -13.02
N HIS A 255 -3.60 -3.87 -13.22
CA HIS A 255 -3.85 -5.29 -13.43
C HIS A 255 -4.44 -5.66 -14.80
N GLU A 256 -4.98 -4.71 -15.57
CA GLU A 256 -5.55 -4.95 -16.91
C GLU A 256 -5.18 -3.81 -17.86
N ASP A 257 -5.01 -4.10 -19.16
CA ASP A 257 -4.78 -3.06 -20.18
C ASP A 257 -6.07 -2.50 -20.77
N GLY A 258 -7.09 -3.35 -20.90
CA GLY A 258 -8.40 -3.02 -21.46
C GLY A 258 -9.49 -2.83 -20.40
N PRO A 259 -10.74 -2.56 -20.82
CA PRO A 259 -11.86 -2.34 -19.90
C PRO A 259 -12.40 -3.64 -19.29
N VAL A 260 -11.90 -4.77 -19.73
CA VAL A 260 -12.27 -6.13 -19.27
C VAL A 260 -11.00 -6.93 -18.99
N LYS A 261 -11.14 -8.08 -18.34
CA LYS A 261 -10.02 -8.98 -18.02
C LYS A 261 -9.27 -9.39 -19.29
N ASP A 262 -7.97 -9.09 -19.36
CA ASP A 262 -7.12 -9.35 -20.52
C ASP A 262 -5.71 -9.89 -20.19
N ASP A 263 -5.42 -10.15 -18.92
CA ASP A 263 -4.11 -10.59 -18.41
C ASP A 263 -2.93 -9.62 -18.66
N GLY A 264 -3.20 -8.40 -19.10
CA GLY A 264 -2.23 -7.34 -19.22
C GLY A 264 -1.88 -6.65 -17.89
N GLY A 265 -1.69 -5.35 -17.94
CA GLY A 265 -1.49 -4.45 -16.80
C GLY A 265 -0.05 -4.15 -16.46
N ILE A 266 0.12 -3.06 -15.70
CA ILE A 266 1.42 -2.51 -15.32
C ILE A 266 2.20 -3.52 -14.46
N ILE A 267 1.51 -4.23 -13.53
CA ILE A 267 2.14 -5.21 -12.65
C ILE A 267 2.86 -6.27 -13.48
N ASN A 268 2.20 -6.87 -14.45
CA ASN A 268 2.78 -7.91 -15.31
C ASN A 268 3.96 -7.41 -16.13
N LYS A 269 3.91 -6.16 -16.59
CA LYS A 269 4.95 -5.55 -17.44
C LYS A 269 6.16 -5.06 -16.67
N THR A 270 6.06 -4.94 -15.33
CA THR A 270 7.15 -4.44 -14.49
C THR A 270 8.20 -5.52 -14.26
N SER A 271 9.47 -5.22 -14.58
CA SER A 271 10.63 -6.08 -14.32
C SER A 271 11.87 -5.22 -14.10
N PRO A 272 12.72 -5.50 -13.09
CA PRO A 272 12.49 -6.47 -12.01
C PRO A 272 11.31 -6.09 -11.09
N ASN A 273 10.91 -7.02 -10.23
CA ASN A 273 9.90 -6.73 -9.21
C ASN A 273 10.39 -5.62 -8.29
N LYS A 274 9.45 -4.79 -7.84
CA LYS A 274 9.74 -3.74 -6.86
C LYS A 274 9.80 -4.36 -5.45
N PRO A 275 10.71 -3.92 -4.57
CA PRO A 275 10.85 -4.45 -3.21
C PRO A 275 9.74 -3.88 -2.29
N ILE A 276 8.49 -4.20 -2.58
CA ILE A 276 7.34 -3.70 -1.81
C ILE A 276 6.56 -4.84 -1.17
N ARG A 277 5.94 -4.55 -0.03
CA ARG A 277 5.10 -5.47 0.73
C ARG A 277 3.71 -4.85 0.90
N VAL A 278 2.65 -5.56 0.49
CA VAL A 278 1.32 -4.98 0.31
C VAL A 278 0.25 -5.82 1.02
N TRP A 279 -0.44 -5.20 1.99
CA TRP A 279 -1.66 -5.73 2.59
C TRP A 279 -2.86 -5.02 1.99
N LEU A 280 -3.82 -5.78 1.48
CA LEU A 280 -5.08 -5.29 0.95
C LEU A 280 -6.26 -5.86 1.75
N GLU A 281 -7.35 -5.11 1.76
CA GLU A 281 -8.63 -5.54 2.33
C GLU A 281 -9.77 -5.00 1.47
N ALA A 282 -10.80 -5.81 1.20
CA ALA A 282 -12.02 -5.39 0.52
C ALA A 282 -13.22 -6.18 1.04
N GLY A 283 -14.42 -5.71 0.79
CA GLY A 283 -15.65 -6.37 1.20
C GLY A 283 -16.43 -6.94 0.03
N THR A 284 -17.23 -8.01 0.27
CA THR A 284 -18.13 -8.55 -0.76
C THR A 284 -19.33 -7.64 -1.06
N ASN A 285 -19.60 -6.65 -0.22
CA ASN A 285 -20.57 -5.58 -0.43
C ASN A 285 -19.89 -4.21 -0.61
N ASP A 286 -18.66 -4.21 -1.13
CA ASP A 286 -17.93 -3.01 -1.41
C ASP A 286 -18.55 -2.19 -2.56
N ASN A 287 -18.09 -0.98 -2.79
CA ASN A 287 -18.62 -0.11 -3.83
C ASN A 287 -18.55 -0.79 -5.21
N ASN A 288 -19.68 -0.75 -5.90
CA ASN A 288 -19.89 -1.32 -7.22
C ASN A 288 -19.67 -2.84 -7.33
N SER A 289 -19.62 -3.58 -6.20
CA SER A 289 -19.60 -5.04 -6.23
C SER A 289 -20.77 -5.61 -7.00
N ASN A 290 -20.51 -6.63 -7.80
CA ASN A 290 -21.51 -7.31 -8.64
C ASN A 290 -22.14 -6.45 -9.76
N MET A 291 -21.53 -5.35 -10.15
CA MET A 291 -21.96 -4.59 -11.32
C MET A 291 -21.51 -5.25 -12.65
N SER A 292 -22.24 -4.96 -13.71
CA SER A 292 -21.90 -5.43 -15.09
C SER A 292 -20.59 -4.83 -15.63
N TYR A 293 -19.97 -3.91 -14.89
CA TYR A 293 -18.79 -3.17 -15.29
C TYR A 293 -17.66 -3.41 -14.28
N PRO A 294 -16.88 -4.50 -14.43
CA PRO A 294 -15.85 -4.90 -13.45
C PRO A 294 -14.79 -3.84 -13.22
N GLN A 295 -14.55 -2.94 -14.21
CA GLN A 295 -13.58 -1.86 -14.08
C GLN A 295 -13.95 -0.81 -13.02
N TYR A 296 -15.13 -0.85 -12.43
CA TYR A 296 -15.55 0.01 -11.32
C TYR A 296 -15.76 -0.75 -10.01
N ASP A 297 -15.63 -2.08 -10.01
CA ASP A 297 -15.84 -2.94 -8.86
C ASP A 297 -14.57 -2.99 -7.98
N ILE A 298 -14.69 -2.47 -6.76
CA ILE A 298 -13.58 -2.39 -5.81
C ILE A 298 -13.10 -3.78 -5.37
N GLU A 299 -14.02 -4.70 -5.05
CA GLU A 299 -13.64 -6.06 -4.66
C GLU A 299 -12.87 -6.75 -5.78
N TYR A 300 -13.43 -6.70 -6.99
CA TYR A 300 -12.81 -7.30 -8.18
C TYR A 300 -11.41 -6.73 -8.43
N GLY A 301 -11.26 -5.40 -8.39
CA GLY A 301 -9.97 -4.72 -8.60
C GLY A 301 -8.90 -5.15 -7.59
N ASN A 302 -9.28 -5.28 -6.30
CA ASN A 302 -8.35 -5.75 -5.26
C ASN A 302 -7.98 -7.23 -5.46
N ARG A 303 -8.93 -8.12 -5.80
CA ARG A 303 -8.65 -9.53 -6.10
C ARG A 303 -7.69 -9.66 -7.29
N ARG A 304 -7.96 -8.94 -8.38
CA ARG A 304 -7.10 -9.00 -9.58
C ARG A 304 -5.70 -8.47 -9.31
N SER A 305 -5.58 -7.37 -8.56
CA SER A 305 -4.28 -6.82 -8.19
C SER A 305 -3.48 -7.80 -7.33
N GLN A 306 -4.13 -8.44 -6.35
CA GLN A 306 -3.50 -9.48 -5.53
C GLN A 306 -3.06 -10.67 -6.40
N GLU A 307 -3.94 -11.20 -7.28
CA GLU A 307 -3.64 -12.30 -8.18
C GLU A 307 -2.41 -12.01 -9.05
N LYS A 308 -2.34 -10.82 -9.67
CA LYS A 308 -1.22 -10.40 -10.51
C LYS A 308 0.09 -10.24 -9.70
N MET A 309 0.02 -9.62 -8.53
CA MET A 309 1.19 -9.47 -7.66
C MET A 309 1.69 -10.83 -7.16
N ALA A 310 0.81 -11.72 -6.72
CA ALA A 310 1.16 -13.05 -6.26
C ALA A 310 1.81 -13.90 -7.38
N ALA A 311 1.25 -13.86 -8.59
CA ALA A 311 1.80 -14.56 -9.76
C ALA A 311 3.21 -14.07 -10.13
N LYS A 312 3.54 -12.80 -9.80
CA LYS A 312 4.88 -12.21 -9.98
C LYS A 312 5.82 -12.49 -8.81
N GLY A 313 5.34 -13.10 -7.71
CA GLY A 313 6.14 -13.36 -6.52
C GLY A 313 6.32 -12.17 -5.59
N TYR A 314 5.40 -11.19 -5.61
CA TYR A 314 5.37 -10.14 -4.60
C TYR A 314 4.84 -10.67 -3.27
N HIS A 315 5.31 -10.12 -2.17
CA HIS A 315 4.67 -10.29 -0.87
C HIS A 315 3.37 -9.49 -0.84
N VAL A 316 2.26 -10.18 -0.99
CA VAL A 316 0.92 -9.61 -1.01
C VAL A 316 -0.07 -10.44 -0.22
N HIS A 317 -0.82 -9.78 0.66
CA HIS A 317 -1.96 -10.36 1.38
C HIS A 317 -3.24 -9.65 1.00
N LEU A 318 -4.36 -10.37 0.87
CA LEU A 318 -5.69 -9.81 0.67
C LEU A 318 -6.69 -10.47 1.60
N ASP A 319 -7.33 -9.68 2.45
CA ASP A 319 -8.52 -10.09 3.20
C ASP A 319 -9.79 -9.69 2.45
N ILE A 320 -10.71 -10.65 2.28
CA ILE A 320 -12.06 -10.39 1.76
C ILE A 320 -13.08 -10.61 2.86
N GLY A 321 -13.71 -9.53 3.33
CA GLY A 321 -14.76 -9.55 4.34
C GLY A 321 -16.10 -9.94 3.75
N THR A 322 -16.66 -11.08 4.18
CA THR A 322 -18.00 -11.49 3.76
C THR A 322 -19.05 -10.52 4.31
N GLY A 323 -19.76 -9.82 3.42
CA GLY A 323 -20.76 -8.82 3.80
C GLY A 323 -20.18 -7.48 4.27
N ALA A 324 -18.85 -7.30 4.27
CA ALA A 324 -18.24 -6.01 4.55
C ALA A 324 -18.57 -5.00 3.44
N GLY A 325 -18.79 -3.75 3.84
CA GLY A 325 -19.00 -2.63 2.92
C GLY A 325 -17.68 -1.92 2.58
N HIS A 326 -17.81 -0.73 1.99
CA HIS A 326 -16.68 0.10 1.61
C HIS A 326 -15.90 0.63 2.82
N VAL A 327 -14.61 0.30 2.92
CA VAL A 327 -13.74 0.67 4.05
C VAL A 327 -14.42 0.32 5.39
N ASP A 328 -14.83 -0.93 5.53
CA ASP A 328 -15.65 -1.40 6.64
C ASP A 328 -14.91 -1.28 7.99
N GLY A 329 -15.39 -0.39 8.85
CA GLY A 329 -14.74 -0.11 10.13
C GLY A 329 -14.77 -1.30 11.11
N GLY A 330 -15.71 -2.23 10.99
CA GLY A 330 -15.75 -3.46 11.79
C GLY A 330 -14.66 -4.42 11.35
N MET A 331 -14.53 -4.62 10.05
CA MET A 331 -13.50 -5.48 9.47
C MET A 331 -12.11 -4.92 9.75
N ILE A 332 -11.89 -3.61 9.55
CA ILE A 332 -10.62 -2.95 9.87
C ILE A 332 -10.22 -3.17 11.32
N LYS A 333 -11.14 -2.98 12.28
CA LYS A 333 -10.86 -3.24 13.70
C LYS A 333 -10.53 -4.71 13.99
N ARG A 334 -11.05 -5.62 13.18
CA ARG A 334 -10.74 -7.06 13.30
C ARG A 334 -9.34 -7.40 12.79
N THR A 335 -8.89 -6.78 11.69
CA THR A 335 -7.70 -7.20 10.92
C THR A 335 -6.49 -6.29 11.12
N LEU A 336 -6.67 -5.02 11.50
CA LEU A 336 -5.60 -4.02 11.56
C LEU A 336 -4.36 -4.46 12.37
N PRO A 337 -4.48 -5.05 13.58
CA PRO A 337 -3.29 -5.49 14.32
C PRO A 337 -2.47 -6.54 13.55
N GLU A 338 -3.14 -7.47 12.88
CA GLU A 338 -2.48 -8.48 12.05
C GLU A 338 -1.84 -7.86 10.81
N ALA A 339 -2.55 -6.95 10.13
CA ALA A 339 -2.02 -6.20 9.00
C ALA A 339 -0.75 -5.43 9.38
N MET A 340 -0.75 -4.77 10.55
CA MET A 340 0.42 -4.07 11.08
C MET A 340 1.59 -5.01 11.31
N LEU A 341 1.37 -6.14 11.97
CA LEU A 341 2.42 -7.13 12.24
C LEU A 341 2.98 -7.74 10.95
N TRP A 342 2.10 -8.02 9.99
CA TRP A 342 2.51 -8.61 8.71
C TRP A 342 3.29 -7.62 7.84
N VAL A 343 2.81 -6.37 7.74
CA VAL A 343 3.46 -5.33 6.92
C VAL A 343 4.83 -4.95 7.49
N TRP A 344 4.98 -4.88 8.82
CA TRP A 344 6.23 -4.50 9.49
C TRP A 344 7.18 -5.67 9.78
N ARG A 345 6.81 -6.90 9.39
CA ARG A 345 7.69 -8.05 9.55
C ARG A 345 9.03 -7.82 8.83
N GLY A 346 10.13 -8.23 9.46
CA GLY A 346 11.48 -8.07 8.95
C GLY A 346 12.13 -6.71 9.21
N TYR A 347 11.38 -5.70 9.65
CA TYR A 347 11.94 -4.41 10.04
C TYR A 347 12.27 -4.40 11.54
N SER A 348 13.55 -4.35 11.88
CA SER A 348 14.01 -4.35 13.27
C SER A 348 14.22 -2.95 13.88
N GLY A 349 13.96 -1.87 13.11
CA GLY A 349 14.39 -0.52 13.43
C GLY A 349 15.86 -0.33 13.07
N GLY A 350 16.22 0.77 12.42
CA GLY A 350 17.63 1.11 12.18
C GLY A 350 18.38 1.12 13.53
N LYS A 351 19.43 0.30 13.62
CA LYS A 351 20.35 0.29 14.76
C LYS A 351 21.29 1.48 14.68
#